data_a087d08f13b856bd7d2930bc7184d9db
#
_entry.id   a087d08f13b856bd7d2930bc7184d9db
#
_cell.length_a   1.000
_cell.length_b   1.000
_cell.length_c   1.000
_cell.angle_alpha   90.00
_cell.angle_beta   90.00
_cell.angle_gamma   90.00
#
_symmetry.space_group_name_H-M   'P 1'
#
loop_
_entity.id
_entity.type
_entity.pdbx_description
1 polymer ?
#
loop_
_entity_poly.entity_id
_entity_poly.type
_entity_poly.pdbx_seq_one_letter_code
_entity_poly.pdbx_strand_id
1 'polypeptide(L)'
;MNPTPKTPQIPHSHAQRWLLAYDIRDPKRLQRVGRYLRQEGVRLQYSVYLLSGNREHIEHVVEQLRQLINEKADDVRIYPLTENTRIWGLGTQFDDGGNTLSDAFMDKLIQSETSNPTAEQGGKKLSF
;
A
#
# COMPACT_ATOMS: atom_id res chain seq x y z
N MET A 1 20.98 2.02 -26.21
CA MET A 1 20.60 2.16 -25.81
C MET A 1 20.20 2.40 -25.07
N ASN A 2 20.37 2.49 -25.01
CA ASN A 2 19.95 2.64 -24.23
C ASN A 2 19.38 2.84 -23.56
N PRO A 3 19.33 2.95 -23.53
CA PRO A 3 18.81 3.29 -22.80
C PRO A 3 18.22 2.92 -22.06
N THR A 4 18.12 2.71 -22.11
CA THR A 4 17.55 2.45 -21.54
C THR A 4 17.41 2.45 -20.55
N PRO A 5 17.69 2.33 -20.34
CA PRO A 5 17.69 2.16 -19.41
C PRO A 5 17.16 2.67 -18.59
N LYS A 6 17.01 3.11 -18.53
CA LYS A 6 16.50 3.72 -17.88
C LYS A 6 15.56 3.23 -17.45
N THR A 7 15.40 3.00 -17.66
CA THR A 7 14.42 2.45 -17.50
C THR A 7 14.28 1.92 -16.31
N PRO A 8 15.00 1.48 -16.03
CA PRO A 8 14.85 0.76 -14.90
C PRO A 8 14.61 1.58 -13.76
N GLN A 9 15.26 2.49 -13.69
CA GLN A 9 15.12 3.20 -12.64
C GLN A 9 13.81 3.59 -12.48
N ILE A 10 13.27 3.70 -13.39
CA ILE A 10 12.04 4.05 -13.35
C ILE A 10 11.22 3.22 -12.55
N PRO A 11 11.35 2.06 -12.52
CA PRO A 11 10.50 1.17 -11.90
C PRO A 11 10.12 1.57 -10.56
N HIS A 12 11.01 2.03 -9.79
CA HIS A 12 10.62 2.28 -8.57
C HIS A 12 9.73 3.38 -8.47
N SER A 13 10.05 4.49 -8.99
CA SER A 13 9.24 5.62 -8.86
C SER A 13 7.98 5.44 -9.59
N HIS A 14 7.98 4.63 -10.58
CA HIS A 14 6.77 4.46 -11.33
C HIS A 14 6.12 3.14 -11.07
N ALA A 15 6.51 2.47 -10.04
CA ALA A 15 5.91 1.22 -9.74
C ALA A 15 4.47 1.46 -9.47
N GLN A 16 3.65 0.60 -9.92
CA GLN A 16 2.25 0.74 -9.71
C GLN A 16 1.94 0.51 -8.26
N ARG A 17 0.95 1.20 -7.78
CA ARG A 17 0.53 1.07 -6.40
C ARG A 17 -0.90 0.56 -6.36
N TRP A 18 -1.22 -0.09 -5.28
CA TRP A 18 -2.50 -0.74 -5.14
C TRP A 18 -3.00 -0.56 -3.74
N LEU A 19 -4.30 -0.44 -3.60
CA LEU A 19 -4.89 -0.34 -2.29
C LEU A 19 -5.55 -1.67 -2.00
N LEU A 20 -5.25 -2.26 -0.86
CA LEU A 20 -5.83 -3.53 -0.49
C LEU A 20 -6.66 -3.34 0.76
N ALA A 21 -7.90 -3.81 0.72
CA ALA A 21 -8.79 -3.75 1.88
C ALA A 21 -9.27 -5.14 2.17
N TYR A 22 -9.41 -5.51 3.43
CA TYR A 22 -9.88 -6.84 3.74
C TYR A 22 -10.83 -6.84 4.92
N ASP A 23 -11.60 -7.90 5.00
CA ASP A 23 -12.54 -8.10 6.08
C ASP A 23 -12.43 -9.58 6.40
N ILE A 24 -11.73 -9.93 7.45
CA ILE A 24 -11.45 -11.31 7.80
C ILE A 24 -12.19 -11.64 9.08
N ARG A 25 -12.99 -12.71 9.04
CA ARG A 25 -13.87 -12.98 10.15
C ARG A 25 -13.21 -13.64 11.33
N ASP A 26 -12.29 -14.50 11.09
CA ASP A 26 -11.70 -15.26 12.17
C ASP A 26 -10.46 -14.55 12.72
N PRO A 27 -10.34 -14.38 14.03
CA PRO A 27 -9.21 -13.65 14.60
C PRO A 27 -7.85 -14.23 14.26
N LYS A 28 -7.74 -15.52 14.15
CA LYS A 28 -6.45 -16.10 13.86
C LYS A 28 -6.08 -15.88 12.41
N ARG A 29 -7.05 -16.00 11.52
CA ARG A 29 -6.78 -15.71 10.12
C ARG A 29 -6.47 -14.24 9.95
N LEU A 30 -7.18 -13.37 10.68
CA LEU A 30 -6.94 -11.95 10.62
C LEU A 30 -5.50 -11.66 11.00
N GLN A 31 -5.01 -12.28 12.03
CA GLN A 31 -3.66 -12.07 12.48
C GLN A 31 -2.65 -12.52 11.44
N ARG A 32 -2.89 -13.65 10.81
CA ARG A 32 -1.98 -14.15 9.80
C ARG A 32 -1.95 -13.27 8.57
N VAL A 33 -3.11 -12.79 8.15
CA VAL A 33 -3.21 -11.91 7.00
C VAL A 33 -2.49 -10.60 7.31
N GLY A 34 -2.70 -10.05 8.49
CA GLY A 34 -2.04 -8.83 8.86
C GLY A 34 -0.53 -8.98 8.90
N ARG A 35 -0.07 -10.11 9.43
CA ARG A 35 1.36 -10.34 9.51
C ARG A 35 1.97 -10.43 8.10
N TYR A 36 1.29 -11.10 7.21
CA TYR A 36 1.77 -11.23 5.86
C TYR A 36 1.79 -9.87 5.16
N LEU A 37 0.71 -9.11 5.30
CA LEU A 37 0.62 -7.84 4.62
C LEU A 37 1.61 -6.81 5.16
N ARG A 38 1.96 -6.90 6.41
CA ARG A 38 2.97 -5.98 6.93
C ARG A 38 4.32 -6.19 6.27
N GLN A 39 4.55 -7.36 5.73
CA GLN A 39 5.79 -7.61 5.03
C GLN A 39 5.70 -7.13 3.59
N GLU A 40 4.49 -7.05 3.06
CA GLU A 40 4.31 -6.72 1.65
C GLU A 40 4.05 -5.24 1.39
N GLY A 41 3.55 -4.54 2.35
CA GLY A 41 3.17 -3.16 2.10
C GLY A 41 3.12 -2.33 3.35
N VAL A 42 2.42 -1.22 3.24
CA VAL A 42 2.34 -0.26 4.32
C VAL A 42 0.91 -0.14 4.79
N ARG A 43 0.71 -0.22 6.06
CA ARG A 43 -0.62 -0.16 6.62
C ARG A 43 -1.11 1.27 6.66
N LEU A 44 -2.24 1.52 6.07
CA LEU A 44 -2.84 2.85 6.08
C LEU A 44 -3.93 2.93 7.14
N GLN A 45 -4.62 1.84 7.34
CA GLN A 45 -5.66 1.77 8.33
C GLN A 45 -5.73 0.35 8.77
N TYR A 46 -6.57 0.07 9.77
CA TYR A 46 -6.68 -1.22 10.32
C TYR A 46 -6.73 -2.32 9.32
N SER A 47 -7.51 -2.26 8.33
CA SER A 47 -7.63 -3.33 7.35
C SER A 47 -7.39 -2.80 5.95
N VAL A 48 -6.53 -1.81 5.82
CA VAL A 48 -6.24 -1.22 4.52
C VAL A 48 -4.73 -1.06 4.40
N TYR A 49 -4.20 -1.61 3.31
CA TYR A 49 -2.77 -1.54 3.05
C TYR A 49 -2.48 -0.94 1.69
N LEU A 50 -1.32 -0.33 1.58
CA LEU A 50 -0.84 0.18 0.31
C LEU A 50 0.25 -0.76 -0.15
N LEU A 51 0.11 -1.30 -1.34
CA LEU A 51 1.09 -2.20 -1.90
C LEU A 51 1.72 -1.59 -3.12
N SER A 52 2.95 -1.97 -3.41
CA SER A 52 3.63 -1.51 -4.59
C SER A 52 4.11 -2.68 -5.39
N GLY A 53 4.06 -2.57 -6.68
CA GLY A 53 4.58 -3.63 -7.50
C GLY A 53 3.83 -3.73 -8.81
N ASN A 54 4.31 -4.55 -9.71
CA ASN A 54 3.63 -4.71 -10.96
C ASN A 54 2.52 -5.73 -10.78
N ARG A 55 1.77 -5.94 -11.82
CA ARG A 55 0.64 -6.82 -11.77
C ARG A 55 1.03 -8.22 -11.37
N GLU A 56 2.15 -8.69 -11.87
CA GLU A 56 2.58 -10.02 -11.56
C GLU A 56 2.84 -10.17 -10.08
N HIS A 57 3.43 -9.19 -9.47
CA HIS A 57 3.68 -9.23 -8.04
C HIS A 57 2.37 -9.25 -7.27
N ILE A 58 1.40 -8.46 -7.71
CA ILE A 58 0.12 -8.44 -7.03
C ILE A 58 -0.61 -9.77 -7.19
N GLU A 59 -0.47 -10.40 -8.32
CA GLU A 59 -1.09 -11.70 -8.50
C GLU A 59 -0.46 -12.72 -7.55
N HIS A 60 0.83 -12.57 -7.29
CA HIS A 60 1.47 -13.44 -6.33
C HIS A 60 0.92 -13.18 -4.93
N VAL A 61 0.72 -11.92 -4.58
CA VAL A 61 0.16 -11.57 -3.29
C VAL A 61 -1.25 -12.16 -3.15
N VAL A 62 -2.03 -12.07 -4.21
CA VAL A 62 -3.38 -12.62 -4.19
C VAL A 62 -3.32 -14.13 -3.92
N GLU A 63 -2.39 -14.79 -4.56
CA GLU A 63 -2.29 -16.22 -4.39
C GLU A 63 -1.88 -16.59 -2.96
N GLN A 64 -0.99 -15.80 -2.37
CA GLN A 64 -0.59 -16.04 -1.01
C GLN A 64 -1.76 -15.79 -0.06
N LEU A 65 -2.53 -14.75 -0.31
CA LEU A 65 -3.67 -14.47 0.54
C LEU A 65 -4.72 -15.55 0.40
N ARG A 66 -4.88 -16.09 -0.80
CA ARG A 66 -5.86 -17.14 -0.99
C ARG A 66 -5.60 -18.33 -0.06
N GLN A 67 -4.33 -18.57 0.23
CA GLN A 67 -3.99 -19.67 1.09
C GLN A 67 -4.18 -19.33 2.56
N LEU A 68 -4.31 -18.07 2.89
CA LEU A 68 -4.47 -17.66 4.27
C LEU A 68 -5.91 -17.40 4.67
N ILE A 69 -6.78 -17.14 3.73
CA ILE A 69 -8.14 -16.78 4.07
C ILE A 69 -9.12 -17.90 3.80
N ASN A 70 -10.34 -17.69 4.22
CA ASN A 70 -11.41 -18.60 3.91
C ASN A 70 -12.32 -17.84 2.95
N GLU A 71 -12.27 -18.16 1.69
CA GLU A 71 -12.98 -17.38 0.69
C GLU A 71 -14.49 -17.37 0.88
N LYS A 72 -15.01 -18.28 1.67
CA LYS A 72 -16.45 -18.29 1.89
C LYS A 72 -16.85 -17.37 3.03
N ALA A 73 -15.92 -16.96 3.85
CA ALA A 73 -16.23 -16.13 5.00
C ALA A 73 -15.56 -14.76 4.96
N ASP A 74 -14.45 -14.68 4.26
CA ASP A 74 -13.61 -13.50 4.29
C ASP A 74 -13.66 -12.75 2.97
N ASP A 75 -13.27 -11.49 3.00
CA ASP A 75 -13.28 -10.67 1.79
C ASP A 75 -11.95 -9.93 1.66
N VAL A 76 -11.40 -9.89 0.46
CA VAL A 76 -10.20 -9.12 0.18
C VAL A 76 -10.44 -8.43 -1.15
N ARG A 77 -10.18 -7.14 -1.21
CA ARG A 77 -10.34 -6.38 -2.44
C ARG A 77 -9.08 -5.60 -2.71
N ILE A 78 -8.66 -5.55 -3.96
CA ILE A 78 -7.45 -4.85 -4.33
C ILE A 78 -7.77 -3.93 -5.49
N TYR A 79 -7.41 -2.68 -5.36
CA TYR A 79 -7.72 -1.68 -6.34
C TYR A 79 -6.43 -1.05 -6.88
N PRO A 80 -6.26 -1.01 -8.19
CA PRO A 80 -5.08 -0.33 -8.72
C PRO A 80 -5.26 1.17 -8.58
N LEU A 81 -4.17 1.86 -8.29
CA LEU A 81 -4.23 3.29 -8.13
C LEU A 81 -3.50 3.96 -9.29
N THR A 82 -3.99 5.11 -9.67
CA THR A 82 -3.35 5.84 -10.76
C THR A 82 -2.31 6.76 -10.17
N GLU A 83 -1.52 7.34 -11.01
CA GLU A 83 -0.51 8.27 -10.57
C GLU A 83 -1.10 9.48 -9.92
N ASN A 84 -2.31 9.82 -10.25
CA ASN A 84 -2.93 11.01 -9.69
C ASN A 84 -3.79 10.75 -8.48
N THR A 85 -3.81 9.54 -8.02
CA THR A 85 -4.64 9.22 -6.88
C THR A 85 -4.08 9.88 -5.63
N ARG A 86 -4.94 10.48 -4.86
CA ARG A 86 -4.55 11.08 -3.61
C ARG A 86 -5.39 10.53 -2.50
N ILE A 87 -4.78 10.34 -1.37
CA ILE A 87 -5.47 9.83 -0.22
C ILE A 87 -5.33 10.81 0.90
N TRP A 88 -6.43 11.16 1.51
CA TRP A 88 -6.46 12.09 2.62
C TRP A 88 -6.73 11.31 3.89
N GLY A 89 -6.00 11.59 4.92
CA GLY A 89 -6.20 10.88 6.18
C GLY A 89 -6.22 11.82 7.35
N LEU A 90 -7.09 11.53 8.29
CA LEU A 90 -7.17 12.27 9.51
C LEU A 90 -7.23 11.26 10.64
N GLY A 91 -6.70 11.62 11.75
CA GLY A 91 -6.78 10.74 12.91
C GLY A 91 -5.45 10.08 13.20
N THR A 92 -5.49 9.04 13.99
CA THR A 92 -4.28 8.46 14.49
C THR A 92 -3.92 7.10 13.98
N GLN A 93 -4.66 6.58 13.04
CA GLN A 93 -4.40 5.22 12.60
C GLN A 93 -3.08 5.05 11.89
N PHE A 94 -2.55 6.11 11.34
CA PHE A 94 -1.30 6.01 10.67
C PHE A 94 -0.16 5.73 11.65
N ASP A 95 -0.35 6.05 12.91
CA ASP A 95 0.70 5.85 13.87
C ASP A 95 0.52 4.63 14.68
N ASP A 96 -0.34 3.78 14.30
CA ASP A 96 -0.67 2.68 15.06
C ASP A 96 0.48 1.80 15.31
N GLY A 97 0.80 1.58 16.53
CA GLY A 97 1.76 0.62 16.90
C GLY A 97 3.13 0.84 16.36
N GLY A 98 3.28 1.94 15.82
CA GLY A 98 4.56 2.22 15.35
C GLY A 98 5.01 1.37 14.25
N ASN A 99 4.17 0.60 13.78
CA ASN A 99 4.55 -0.17 12.78
C ASN A 99 3.98 0.09 11.56
N THR A 100 3.23 1.07 11.43
CA THR A 100 2.57 1.27 10.23
C THR A 100 3.48 1.90 9.25
N LEU A 101 3.71 3.15 9.27
CA LEU A 101 4.51 3.79 8.26
C LEU A 101 5.80 4.18 8.87
N SER A 102 6.88 3.73 8.33
CA SER A 102 8.15 4.19 8.82
C SER A 102 8.34 5.59 8.27
N ASP A 103 9.13 6.35 8.96
CA ASP A 103 9.40 7.70 8.52
C ASP A 103 10.03 7.68 7.14
N ALA A 104 10.86 6.71 6.89
CA ALA A 104 11.50 6.61 5.59
C ALA A 104 10.49 6.41 4.49
N PHE A 105 9.49 5.61 4.75
CA PHE A 105 8.50 5.35 3.74
C PHE A 105 7.63 6.58 3.52
N MET A 106 7.29 7.26 4.60
CA MET A 106 6.51 8.47 4.48
C MET A 106 7.30 9.51 3.69
N ASP A 107 8.57 9.63 3.95
CA ASP A 107 9.38 10.54 3.23
C ASP A 107 9.38 10.22 1.75
N LYS A 108 9.44 8.97 1.41
CA LYS A 108 9.40 8.58 0.04
C LYS A 108 8.10 8.96 -0.62
N LEU A 109 7.01 8.78 0.05
CA LEU A 109 5.72 9.14 -0.52
C LEU A 109 5.66 10.64 -0.73
N ILE A 110 6.16 11.39 0.21
CA ILE A 110 6.12 12.82 0.10
C ILE A 110 7.03 13.28 -1.01
N GLN A 111 8.16 12.69 -1.16
CA GLN A 111 9.06 13.06 -2.19
C GLN A 111 8.50 12.79 -3.57
N SER A 112 7.69 11.79 -3.71
CA SER A 112 7.12 11.52 -5.01
C SER A 112 6.12 12.61 -5.37
N GLU A 113 5.86 13.51 -4.44
CA GLU A 113 4.96 14.56 -4.71
C GLU A 113 5.67 15.87 -4.76
N THR A 114 6.94 15.86 -4.87
CA THR A 114 7.68 17.08 -4.77
C THR A 114 7.25 18.11 -5.74
N SER A 115 6.71 17.73 -6.79
CA SER A 115 6.33 18.75 -7.75
C SER A 115 5.06 19.43 -7.28
N ASN A 116 4.52 19.05 -6.18
CA ASN A 116 3.29 19.64 -5.75
C ASN A 116 3.44 20.23 -4.39
N PRO A 117 4.05 21.31 -4.30
CA PRO A 117 4.34 21.89 -3.01
C PRO A 117 3.16 22.34 -2.25
N THR A 118 2.09 22.45 -2.85
CA THR A 118 1.01 22.99 -2.15
C THR A 118 0.43 22.06 -1.21
N ALA A 119 0.89 21.09 -1.04
CA ALA A 119 0.32 20.15 -0.23
C ALA A 119 -0.16 20.59 0.99
N GLU A 120 -0.58 20.48 1.60
CA GLU A 120 -0.90 20.58 2.59
C GLU A 120 -1.28 20.92 3.63
N GLN A 121 -1.84 20.97 4.22
CA GLN A 121 -2.24 21.50 5.19
C GLN A 121 -3.36 20.84 5.75
N GLY A 122 -3.76 20.80 6.69
CA GLY A 122 -4.87 20.24 7.25
C GLY A 122 -4.70 18.79 7.34
N GLY A 123 -5.24 17.93 7.62
CA GLY A 123 -5.07 16.55 7.73
C GLY A 123 -3.88 15.99 7.04
N LYS A 124 -3.66 14.75 7.10
CA LYS A 124 -2.56 14.13 6.45
C LYS A 124 -2.93 13.83 5.03
N LYS A 125 -2.01 14.06 4.15
CA LYS A 125 -2.29 13.86 2.76
C LYS A 125 -1.24 12.97 2.18
N LEU A 126 -1.66 11.91 1.53
CA LEU A 126 -0.76 11.01 0.87
C LEU A 126 -1.08 11.01 -0.61
N SER A 127 -0.07 11.00 -1.44
CA SER A 127 -0.28 10.97 -2.86
C SER A 127 0.42 9.79 -3.45
N PHE A 128 -0.18 9.19 -4.40
CA PHE A 128 0.40 8.02 -5.03
C PHE A 128 0.52 8.18 -6.50
#